data_0533b430df23bae0b22ba00da320d501
#
_entry.id   0533b430df23bae0b22ba00da320d501
#
_cell.length_a   1.000
_cell.length_b   1.000
_cell.length_c   1.000
_cell.angle_alpha   90.00
_cell.angle_beta   90.00
_cell.angle_gamma   90.00
#
_symmetry.space_group_name_H-M   'P 1'
#
loop_
_entity.id
_entity.type
_entity.pdbx_description
1 polymer ?
#
loop_
_entity_poly.entity_id
_entity_poly.type
_entity_poly.pdbx_seq_one_letter_code
_entity_poly.pdbx_strand_id
1 'polypeptide(L)'
;MSLKVNIKKRLGNFNLDVAFETERGVFAILGASGCGKSMTLKCIAGIETPDEGRIELNGRILYDSAKKINLTPQKRRIGYMFQDYALFPNMTVEQNIKAGMGKHPEEEKVRSYINRFRLEGLEKHYPAQLSGGQKQRVAMARMIASEPDILLLDEPFSALDSYLKWELEQEMRDMLAEVQKPVLFVSHNRDEVYRLCSMVSCIDHGKMEVIEETKEFFHNPKTKTAAVLSGCKNISAVEIVDDHHIKALDWGITLCVPEIPEDTKAVGIRAHSFYPEDTKAVSIRAHSFYPEDTKAVGIRAHSFYPVDAEQIPGRESAADESRVSVIQDGTGFKKYRNPVHEENIFKIEESRIIEDPFEWNISFRPSKESGWLQWKIAKTGQENSSGPIPPALAVKAEDILLLKDNAYE
;
A
#
# COMPACT_ATOMS: atom_id res chain seq x y z
N MET A 1 -15.24 -19.32 -2.30
CA MET A 1 -13.95 -19.94 -2.67
C MET A 1 -12.93 -19.42 -1.70
N SER A 2 -12.15 -20.29 -1.07
CA SER A 2 -11.18 -19.88 -0.05
C SER A 2 -9.86 -20.60 -0.23
N LEU A 3 -8.77 -19.91 0.10
CA LEU A 3 -7.43 -20.46 0.24
C LEU A 3 -7.03 -20.38 1.72
N LYS A 4 -6.63 -21.51 2.30
CA LYS A 4 -6.07 -21.58 3.66
C LYS A 4 -4.63 -22.05 3.55
N VAL A 5 -3.72 -21.28 4.14
CA VAL A 5 -2.29 -21.55 4.16
C VAL A 5 -1.81 -21.49 5.60
N ASN A 6 -1.09 -22.51 6.01
CA ASN A 6 -0.34 -22.53 7.27
C ASN A 6 0.88 -23.40 7.01
N ILE A 7 2.03 -22.79 6.74
CA ILE A 7 3.24 -23.49 6.31
C ILE A 7 4.49 -22.91 6.96
N LYS A 8 5.46 -23.79 7.16
CA LYS A 8 6.82 -23.43 7.55
C LYS A 8 7.82 -23.98 6.53
N LYS A 9 8.85 -23.16 6.22
CA LYS A 9 9.94 -23.59 5.37
C LYS A 9 11.25 -22.94 5.79
N ARG A 10 12.26 -23.75 5.94
CA ARG A 10 13.63 -23.30 6.25
C ARG A 10 14.48 -23.25 5.00
N LEU A 11 15.19 -22.16 4.81
CA LEU A 11 16.09 -21.90 3.68
C LEU A 11 17.42 -21.35 4.20
N GLY A 12 18.34 -22.25 4.55
CA GLY A 12 19.57 -21.83 5.21
C GLY A 12 19.30 -21.15 6.54
N ASN A 13 19.61 -19.87 6.64
CA ASN A 13 19.35 -19.04 7.83
C ASN A 13 17.98 -18.33 7.82
N PHE A 14 17.23 -18.44 6.72
CA PHE A 14 15.92 -17.83 6.59
C PHE A 14 14.80 -18.82 6.96
N ASN A 15 13.87 -18.42 7.80
CA ASN A 15 12.73 -19.21 8.22
C ASN A 15 11.43 -18.51 7.75
N LEU A 16 10.68 -19.19 6.89
CA LEU A 16 9.33 -18.78 6.53
C LEU A 16 8.33 -19.45 7.48
N ASP A 17 7.48 -18.66 8.10
CA ASP A 17 6.37 -19.12 8.94
C ASP A 17 5.16 -18.24 8.66
N VAL A 18 4.26 -18.71 7.81
CA VAL A 18 3.12 -17.93 7.31
C VAL A 18 1.82 -18.69 7.50
N ALA A 19 0.83 -17.99 8.05
CA ALA A 19 -0.52 -18.51 8.25
C ALA A 19 -1.54 -17.45 7.87
N PHE A 20 -2.42 -17.78 6.91
CA PHE A 20 -3.51 -16.91 6.50
C PHE A 20 -4.66 -17.67 5.83
N GLU A 21 -5.80 -17.02 5.81
CA GLU A 21 -6.96 -17.44 5.04
C GLU A 21 -7.45 -16.25 4.20
N THR A 22 -7.76 -16.51 2.94
CA THR A 22 -8.35 -15.52 2.06
C THR A 22 -9.49 -16.12 1.27
N GLU A 23 -10.47 -15.28 0.93
CA GLU A 23 -11.63 -15.65 0.15
C GLU A 23 -11.57 -15.03 -1.25
N ARG A 24 -12.73 -14.71 -1.82
CA ARG A 24 -12.82 -14.02 -3.11
C ARG A 24 -12.24 -12.60 -3.00
N GLY A 25 -11.68 -12.12 -4.09
CA GLY A 25 -11.07 -10.80 -4.21
C GLY A 25 -9.56 -10.87 -4.31
N VAL A 26 -8.92 -9.72 -4.32
CA VAL A 26 -7.47 -9.59 -4.44
C VAL A 26 -6.87 -9.37 -3.05
N PHE A 27 -6.12 -10.37 -2.60
CA PHE A 27 -5.39 -10.32 -1.33
C PHE A 27 -3.91 -10.06 -1.59
N ALA A 28 -3.37 -9.00 -1.02
CA ALA A 28 -1.97 -8.64 -1.15
C ALA A 28 -1.08 -9.21 -0.04
N ILE A 29 0.12 -9.61 -0.42
CA ILE A 29 1.25 -9.79 0.51
C ILE A 29 2.26 -8.68 0.19
N LEU A 30 2.36 -7.69 1.09
CA LEU A 30 3.27 -6.56 0.98
C LEU A 30 4.52 -6.80 1.83
N GLY A 31 5.69 -6.40 1.36
CA GLY A 31 6.93 -6.53 2.14
C GLY A 31 8.17 -6.20 1.35
N ALA A 32 9.29 -6.04 2.03
CA ALA A 32 10.60 -5.78 1.43
C ALA A 32 11.08 -6.93 0.54
N SER A 33 12.08 -6.69 -0.31
CA SER A 33 12.71 -7.75 -1.09
C SER A 33 13.38 -8.77 -0.16
N GLY A 34 13.20 -10.06 -0.47
CA GLY A 34 13.81 -11.14 0.32
C GLY A 34 13.04 -11.57 1.57
N CYS A 35 11.92 -10.93 1.95
CA CYS A 35 11.15 -11.26 3.15
C CYS A 35 10.32 -12.55 3.07
N GLY A 36 10.26 -13.25 1.90
CA GLY A 36 9.57 -14.53 1.75
C GLY A 36 8.32 -14.55 0.87
N LYS A 37 7.90 -13.42 0.27
CA LYS A 37 6.69 -13.30 -0.56
C LYS A 37 6.62 -14.31 -1.70
N SER A 38 7.59 -14.29 -2.60
CA SER A 38 7.65 -15.23 -3.75
C SER A 38 7.81 -16.68 -3.31
N MET A 39 8.48 -16.92 -2.18
CA MET A 39 8.59 -18.26 -1.61
C MET A 39 7.23 -18.79 -1.15
N THR A 40 6.43 -17.97 -0.52
CA THR A 40 5.05 -18.29 -0.14
C THR A 40 4.23 -18.71 -1.38
N LEU A 41 4.28 -17.92 -2.46
CA LEU A 41 3.60 -18.25 -3.71
C LEU A 41 4.10 -19.56 -4.32
N LYS A 42 5.41 -19.77 -4.36
CA LYS A 42 6.02 -21.02 -4.88
C LYS A 42 5.59 -22.23 -4.08
N CYS A 43 5.50 -22.12 -2.75
CA CYS A 43 4.98 -23.18 -1.89
C CYS A 43 3.51 -23.50 -2.20
N ILE A 44 2.66 -22.48 -2.38
CA ILE A 44 1.25 -22.67 -2.72
C ILE A 44 1.13 -23.33 -4.11
N ALA A 45 1.92 -22.89 -5.08
CA ALA A 45 1.92 -23.45 -6.43
C ALA A 45 2.48 -24.88 -6.51
N GLY A 46 3.23 -25.34 -5.48
CA GLY A 46 3.90 -26.64 -5.45
C GLY A 46 5.19 -26.70 -6.24
N ILE A 47 5.74 -25.55 -6.59
CA ILE A 47 7.08 -25.40 -7.17
C ILE A 47 8.12 -25.67 -6.10
N GLU A 48 7.84 -25.20 -4.90
CA GLU A 48 8.62 -25.47 -3.69
C GLU A 48 7.76 -26.27 -2.70
N THR A 49 8.41 -27.14 -1.94
CA THR A 49 7.72 -27.95 -0.93
C THR A 49 7.96 -27.34 0.45
N PRO A 50 6.91 -26.96 1.21
CA PRO A 50 7.07 -26.58 2.61
C PRO A 50 7.67 -27.75 3.43
N ASP A 51 8.33 -27.44 4.55
CA ASP A 51 8.84 -28.46 5.46
C ASP A 51 7.71 -28.98 6.36
N GLU A 52 6.82 -28.07 6.81
CA GLU A 52 5.69 -28.39 7.68
C GLU A 52 4.43 -27.61 7.26
N GLY A 53 3.29 -28.12 7.68
CA GLY A 53 2.03 -27.39 7.61
C GLY A 53 1.04 -27.94 6.59
N ARG A 54 0.08 -27.08 6.18
CA ARG A 54 -1.05 -27.44 5.32
C ARG A 54 -1.41 -26.30 4.37
N ILE A 55 -1.77 -26.67 3.15
CA ILE A 55 -2.36 -25.78 2.13
C ILE A 55 -3.64 -26.41 1.63
N GLU A 56 -4.73 -25.64 1.69
CA GLU A 56 -6.06 -26.07 1.25
C GLU A 56 -6.69 -25.01 0.35
N LEU A 57 -7.22 -25.42 -0.79
CA LEU A 57 -7.93 -24.57 -1.74
C LEU A 57 -9.34 -25.14 -1.98
N ASN A 58 -10.36 -24.37 -1.66
CA ASN A 58 -11.77 -24.75 -1.81
C ASN A 58 -12.12 -26.12 -1.17
N GLY A 59 -11.58 -26.40 0.03
CA GLY A 59 -11.77 -27.69 0.73
C GLY A 59 -10.85 -28.80 0.23
N ARG A 60 -10.11 -28.61 -0.87
CA ARG A 60 -9.15 -29.57 -1.41
C ARG A 60 -7.77 -29.38 -0.82
N ILE A 61 -7.20 -30.39 -0.19
CA ILE A 61 -5.86 -30.36 0.36
C ILE A 61 -4.86 -30.43 -0.79
N LEU A 62 -4.01 -29.40 -0.93
CA LEU A 62 -2.92 -29.35 -1.90
C LEU A 62 -1.61 -29.87 -1.31
N TYR A 63 -1.38 -29.59 -0.02
CA TYR A 63 -0.24 -30.01 0.76
C TYR A 63 -0.66 -30.26 2.21
N ASP A 64 -0.16 -31.33 2.82
CA ASP A 64 -0.34 -31.62 4.24
C ASP A 64 0.84 -32.52 4.69
N SER A 65 1.73 -31.97 5.51
CA SER A 65 2.93 -32.67 5.98
C SER A 65 2.57 -33.86 6.88
N ALA A 66 1.54 -33.75 7.73
CA ALA A 66 1.12 -34.80 8.65
C ALA A 66 0.49 -35.97 7.89
N LYS A 67 -0.26 -35.69 6.81
CA LYS A 67 -0.92 -36.71 5.97
C LYS A 67 -0.06 -37.17 4.80
N LYS A 68 1.15 -36.63 4.65
CA LYS A 68 2.06 -36.89 3.52
C LYS A 68 1.41 -36.63 2.15
N ILE A 69 0.56 -35.63 2.06
CA ILE A 69 -0.08 -35.18 0.81
C ILE A 69 0.76 -34.07 0.22
N ASN A 70 1.19 -34.21 -1.03
CA ASN A 70 1.85 -33.16 -1.81
C ASN A 70 1.45 -33.28 -3.28
N LEU A 71 0.47 -32.49 -3.72
CA LEU A 71 0.04 -32.50 -5.10
C LEU A 71 1.09 -31.79 -5.97
N THR A 72 1.39 -32.38 -7.13
CA THR A 72 2.26 -31.74 -8.13
C THR A 72 1.63 -30.45 -8.66
N PRO A 73 2.41 -29.47 -9.15
CA PRO A 73 1.88 -28.19 -9.65
C PRO A 73 0.72 -28.35 -10.65
N GLN A 74 0.85 -29.30 -11.59
CA GLN A 74 -0.16 -29.58 -12.62
C GLN A 74 -1.51 -30.02 -12.04
N LYS A 75 -1.49 -30.66 -10.88
CA LYS A 75 -2.71 -31.13 -10.19
C LYS A 75 -3.32 -30.07 -9.29
N ARG A 76 -2.62 -28.97 -9.00
CA ARG A 76 -3.11 -27.93 -8.09
C ARG A 76 -4.14 -26.97 -8.73
N ARG A 77 -4.16 -26.88 -10.06
CA ARG A 77 -5.00 -25.96 -10.84
C ARG A 77 -4.79 -24.50 -10.44
N ILE A 78 -3.55 -24.08 -10.36
CA ILE A 78 -3.13 -22.74 -9.96
C ILE A 78 -2.58 -22.02 -11.18
N GLY A 79 -3.09 -20.81 -11.44
CA GLY A 79 -2.50 -19.88 -12.38
C GLY A 79 -1.37 -19.11 -11.70
N TYR A 80 -0.15 -19.25 -12.19
CA TYR A 80 1.02 -18.55 -11.64
C TYR A 80 1.61 -17.60 -12.68
N MET A 81 1.70 -16.33 -12.33
CA MET A 81 2.42 -15.34 -13.10
C MET A 81 3.75 -15.03 -12.45
N PHE A 82 4.83 -15.39 -13.12
CA PHE A 82 6.21 -15.13 -12.67
C PHE A 82 6.61 -13.67 -12.96
N GLN A 83 7.56 -13.18 -12.19
CA GLN A 83 8.10 -11.83 -12.33
C GLN A 83 8.68 -11.53 -13.72
N ASP A 84 9.28 -12.55 -14.37
CA ASP A 84 9.84 -12.50 -15.73
C ASP A 84 8.85 -12.97 -16.81
N TYR A 85 7.55 -13.11 -16.42
CA TYR A 85 6.45 -13.62 -17.25
C TYR A 85 6.61 -15.07 -17.73
N ALA A 86 7.80 -15.65 -17.69
CA ALA A 86 8.17 -17.04 -18.09
C ALA A 86 7.48 -17.51 -19.38
N LEU A 87 7.42 -16.65 -20.42
CA LEU A 87 6.89 -17.03 -21.71
C LEU A 87 7.79 -18.07 -22.38
N PHE A 88 7.17 -18.99 -23.12
CA PHE A 88 7.93 -19.95 -23.91
C PHE A 88 8.60 -19.22 -25.11
N PRO A 89 9.93 -19.05 -25.11
CA PRO A 89 10.62 -18.17 -26.07
C PRO A 89 10.52 -18.65 -27.52
N ASN A 90 10.36 -19.95 -27.71
CA ASN A 90 10.26 -20.60 -29.02
C ASN A 90 8.82 -20.81 -29.50
N MET A 91 7.85 -20.23 -28.81
CA MET A 91 6.42 -20.26 -29.16
C MET A 91 5.94 -18.85 -29.48
N THR A 92 5.06 -18.74 -30.47
CA THR A 92 4.38 -17.48 -30.77
C THR A 92 3.39 -17.10 -29.69
N VAL A 93 2.82 -15.90 -29.74
CA VAL A 93 1.73 -15.44 -28.85
C VAL A 93 0.60 -16.46 -28.81
N GLU A 94 0.08 -16.84 -29.99
CA GLU A 94 -1.00 -17.82 -30.09
C GLU A 94 -0.62 -19.16 -29.47
N GLN A 95 0.60 -19.65 -29.74
CA GLN A 95 1.09 -20.92 -29.20
C GLN A 95 1.30 -20.86 -27.66
N ASN A 96 1.75 -19.73 -27.13
CA ASN A 96 1.84 -19.51 -25.68
C ASN A 96 0.45 -19.60 -25.01
N ILE A 97 -0.58 -19.00 -25.62
CA ILE A 97 -1.96 -19.06 -25.09
C ILE A 97 -2.49 -20.50 -25.18
N LYS A 98 -2.31 -21.18 -26.32
CA LYS A 98 -2.69 -22.59 -26.52
C LYS A 98 -2.02 -23.52 -25.50
N ALA A 99 -0.78 -23.27 -25.15
CA ALA A 99 -0.07 -24.06 -24.13
C ALA A 99 -0.75 -23.99 -22.74
N GLY A 100 -1.39 -22.88 -22.42
CA GLY A 100 -2.22 -22.76 -21.22
C GLY A 100 -3.47 -23.64 -21.23
N MET A 101 -4.04 -23.90 -22.40
CA MET A 101 -5.27 -24.69 -22.56
C MET A 101 -5.04 -26.22 -22.54
N GLY A 102 -3.77 -26.65 -22.57
CA GLY A 102 -3.40 -28.06 -22.52
C GLY A 102 -3.49 -28.79 -23.89
N LYS A 103 -3.94 -30.05 -23.90
CA LYS A 103 -3.81 -30.93 -25.08
C LYS A 103 -4.81 -30.65 -26.23
N HIS A 104 -5.92 -30.01 -25.94
CA HIS A 104 -7.00 -29.78 -26.90
C HIS A 104 -7.44 -28.31 -26.88
N PRO A 105 -6.60 -27.39 -27.39
CA PRO A 105 -6.95 -25.97 -27.43
C PRO A 105 -8.10 -25.74 -28.43
N GLU A 106 -9.12 -25.01 -27.97
CA GLU A 106 -10.24 -24.57 -28.81
C GLU A 106 -9.86 -23.25 -29.50
N GLU A 107 -9.80 -23.25 -30.84
CA GLU A 107 -9.40 -22.07 -31.61
C GLU A 107 -10.27 -20.83 -31.32
N GLU A 108 -11.54 -21.03 -31.09
CA GLU A 108 -12.48 -19.96 -30.77
C GLU A 108 -12.17 -19.29 -29.41
N LYS A 109 -11.84 -20.09 -28.40
CA LYS A 109 -11.38 -19.58 -27.12
C LYS A 109 -10.02 -18.86 -27.24
N VAL A 110 -9.10 -19.37 -28.06
CA VAL A 110 -7.81 -18.70 -28.29
C VAL A 110 -8.04 -17.32 -28.89
N ARG A 111 -8.90 -17.18 -29.89
CA ARG A 111 -9.27 -15.88 -30.49
C ARG A 111 -9.92 -14.97 -29.47
N SER A 112 -10.81 -15.49 -28.62
CA SER A 112 -11.43 -14.73 -27.52
C SER A 112 -10.39 -14.16 -26.56
N TYR A 113 -9.38 -14.95 -26.17
CA TYR A 113 -8.29 -14.45 -25.32
C TYR A 113 -7.42 -13.42 -26.04
N ILE A 114 -7.10 -13.61 -27.34
CA ILE A 114 -6.34 -12.64 -28.12
C ILE A 114 -7.07 -11.28 -28.13
N ASN A 115 -8.36 -11.27 -28.42
CA ASN A 115 -9.16 -10.05 -28.44
C ASN A 115 -9.26 -9.43 -27.02
N ARG A 116 -9.59 -10.25 -26.01
CA ARG A 116 -9.75 -9.79 -24.62
C ARG A 116 -8.48 -9.13 -24.08
N PHE A 117 -7.30 -9.65 -24.44
CA PHE A 117 -6.01 -9.14 -24.00
C PHE A 117 -5.37 -8.16 -24.99
N ARG A 118 -6.12 -7.68 -26.01
CA ARG A 118 -5.65 -6.72 -27.04
C ARG A 118 -4.32 -7.15 -27.67
N LEU A 119 -4.30 -8.39 -28.16
CA LEU A 119 -3.15 -9.04 -28.81
C LEU A 119 -3.37 -9.26 -30.30
N GLU A 120 -4.41 -8.65 -30.89
CA GLU A 120 -4.71 -8.73 -32.31
C GLU A 120 -3.55 -8.21 -33.14
N GLY A 121 -3.21 -8.95 -34.20
CA GLY A 121 -2.06 -8.67 -35.05
C GLY A 121 -0.72 -9.15 -34.54
N LEU A 122 -0.66 -9.65 -33.28
CA LEU A 122 0.56 -10.17 -32.64
C LEU A 122 0.61 -11.70 -32.58
N GLU A 123 -0.38 -12.40 -33.11
CA GLU A 123 -0.59 -13.86 -32.97
C GLU A 123 0.65 -14.67 -33.33
N LYS A 124 1.36 -14.24 -34.39
CA LYS A 124 2.55 -14.91 -34.92
C LYS A 124 3.88 -14.37 -34.38
N HIS A 125 3.85 -13.35 -33.52
CA HIS A 125 5.06 -12.79 -32.92
C HIS A 125 5.60 -13.70 -31.82
N TYR A 126 6.92 -13.73 -31.71
CA TYR A 126 7.63 -14.42 -30.62
C TYR A 126 7.85 -13.45 -29.44
N PRO A 127 8.05 -13.95 -28.21
CA PRO A 127 8.27 -13.11 -27.03
C PRO A 127 9.39 -12.07 -27.19
N ALA A 128 10.44 -12.37 -27.93
CA ALA A 128 11.54 -11.42 -28.19
C ALA A 128 11.12 -10.19 -29.00
N GLN A 129 10.00 -10.26 -29.75
CA GLN A 129 9.47 -9.21 -30.59
C GLN A 129 8.42 -8.32 -29.86
N LEU A 130 8.09 -8.65 -28.61
CA LEU A 130 7.05 -8.00 -27.83
C LEU A 130 7.63 -6.98 -26.85
N SER A 131 6.90 -5.88 -26.64
CA SER A 131 7.15 -4.97 -25.53
C SER A 131 6.89 -5.63 -24.17
N GLY A 132 7.37 -5.03 -23.08
CA GLY A 132 7.13 -5.53 -21.72
C GLY A 132 5.63 -5.72 -21.41
N GLY A 133 4.79 -4.74 -21.74
CA GLY A 133 3.35 -4.83 -21.56
C GLY A 133 2.68 -5.90 -22.43
N GLN A 134 3.12 -6.07 -23.68
CA GLN A 134 2.62 -7.14 -24.54
C GLN A 134 2.98 -8.52 -23.98
N LYS A 135 4.22 -8.71 -23.48
CA LYS A 135 4.63 -9.94 -22.80
C LYS A 135 3.75 -10.24 -21.59
N GLN A 136 3.46 -9.22 -20.77
CA GLN A 136 2.58 -9.35 -19.62
C GLN A 136 1.18 -9.81 -20.03
N ARG A 137 0.57 -9.19 -21.02
CA ARG A 137 -0.76 -9.57 -21.54
C ARG A 137 -0.78 -11.02 -22.06
N VAL A 138 0.26 -11.45 -22.78
CA VAL A 138 0.39 -12.85 -23.24
C VAL A 138 0.49 -13.81 -22.05
N ALA A 139 1.28 -13.47 -21.01
CA ALA A 139 1.41 -14.30 -19.80
C ALA A 139 0.07 -14.42 -19.06
N MET A 140 -0.66 -13.30 -18.93
CA MET A 140 -2.01 -13.29 -18.36
C MET A 140 -2.98 -14.14 -19.16
N ALA A 141 -3.02 -13.97 -20.48
CA ALA A 141 -3.88 -14.76 -21.37
C ALA A 141 -3.59 -16.26 -21.21
N ARG A 142 -2.32 -16.66 -21.25
CA ARG A 142 -1.88 -18.04 -21.03
C ARG A 142 -2.30 -18.58 -19.65
N MET A 143 -2.11 -17.79 -18.59
CA MET A 143 -2.45 -18.17 -17.24
C MET A 143 -3.97 -18.39 -17.08
N ILE A 144 -4.78 -17.47 -17.58
CA ILE A 144 -6.25 -17.56 -17.49
C ILE A 144 -6.80 -18.67 -18.40
N ALA A 145 -6.18 -18.91 -19.56
CA ALA A 145 -6.55 -19.98 -20.48
C ALA A 145 -6.42 -21.38 -19.86
N SER A 146 -5.64 -21.54 -18.77
CA SER A 146 -5.58 -22.80 -18.02
C SER A 146 -6.77 -23.04 -17.08
N GLU A 147 -7.74 -22.13 -17.04
CA GLU A 147 -8.92 -22.17 -16.17
C GLU A 147 -8.59 -22.50 -14.70
N PRO A 148 -7.67 -21.76 -14.06
CA PRO A 148 -7.21 -22.09 -12.72
C PRO A 148 -8.29 -21.82 -11.67
N ASP A 149 -8.16 -22.45 -10.48
CA ASP A 149 -9.05 -22.22 -9.34
C ASP A 149 -8.65 -20.98 -8.52
N ILE A 150 -7.39 -20.52 -8.64
CA ILE A 150 -6.79 -19.33 -8.01
C ILE A 150 -5.72 -18.73 -8.91
N LEU A 151 -5.52 -17.41 -8.83
CA LEU A 151 -4.43 -16.70 -9.49
C LEU A 151 -3.37 -16.28 -8.47
N LEU A 152 -2.10 -16.53 -8.77
CA LEU A 152 -0.93 -16.08 -8.01
C LEU A 152 -0.12 -15.13 -8.89
N LEU A 153 -0.01 -13.86 -8.49
CA LEU A 153 0.69 -12.80 -9.22
C LEU A 153 1.93 -12.38 -8.45
N ASP A 154 3.10 -12.74 -8.97
CA ASP A 154 4.39 -12.49 -8.33
C ASP A 154 5.05 -11.25 -8.94
N GLU A 155 4.94 -10.11 -8.28
CA GLU A 155 5.45 -8.80 -8.70
C GLU A 155 5.15 -8.45 -10.18
N PRO A 156 3.89 -8.46 -10.61
CA PRO A 156 3.53 -8.46 -12.04
C PRO A 156 3.98 -7.21 -12.80
N PHE A 157 4.31 -6.11 -12.12
CA PHE A 157 4.71 -4.85 -12.74
C PHE A 157 6.19 -4.49 -12.56
N SER A 158 7.00 -5.38 -11.97
CA SER A 158 8.39 -5.06 -11.62
C SER A 158 9.30 -4.84 -12.83
N ALA A 159 8.97 -5.43 -13.98
CA ALA A 159 9.75 -5.34 -15.21
C ALA A 159 9.30 -4.22 -16.17
N LEU A 160 8.45 -3.29 -15.71
CA LEU A 160 7.84 -2.27 -16.56
C LEU A 160 8.36 -0.87 -16.27
N ASP A 161 8.46 -0.07 -17.34
CA ASP A 161 8.70 1.37 -17.24
C ASP A 161 7.54 2.08 -16.53
N SER A 162 7.83 3.13 -15.78
CA SER A 162 6.85 3.88 -14.98
C SER A 162 5.69 4.44 -15.82
N TYR A 163 5.92 4.80 -17.08
CA TYR A 163 4.89 5.33 -17.97
C TYR A 163 3.86 4.26 -18.40
N LEU A 164 4.34 3.09 -18.85
CA LEU A 164 3.49 1.97 -19.25
C LEU A 164 2.80 1.29 -18.07
N LYS A 165 3.42 1.37 -16.90
CA LYS A 165 2.93 0.75 -15.67
C LYS A 165 1.53 1.20 -15.31
N TRP A 166 1.23 2.50 -15.40
CA TRP A 166 -0.08 3.04 -15.04
C TRP A 166 -1.21 2.49 -15.93
N GLU A 167 -0.99 2.43 -17.25
CA GLU A 167 -1.98 1.86 -18.18
C GLU A 167 -2.25 0.38 -17.89
N LEU A 168 -1.18 -0.39 -17.67
CA LEU A 168 -1.27 -1.81 -17.40
C LEU A 168 -1.88 -2.11 -16.02
N GLU A 169 -1.68 -1.26 -15.04
CA GLU A 169 -2.38 -1.35 -13.75
C GLU A 169 -3.89 -1.16 -13.91
N GLN A 170 -4.34 -0.21 -14.76
CA GLN A 170 -5.77 -0.02 -15.04
C GLN A 170 -6.35 -1.24 -15.75
N GLU A 171 -5.69 -1.74 -16.81
CA GLU A 171 -6.11 -2.94 -17.52
C GLU A 171 -6.19 -4.16 -16.59
N MET A 172 -5.20 -4.33 -15.72
CA MET A 172 -5.20 -5.43 -14.74
C MET A 172 -6.33 -5.28 -13.72
N ARG A 173 -6.61 -4.07 -13.25
CA ARG A 173 -7.72 -3.80 -12.33
C ARG A 173 -9.06 -4.20 -12.95
N ASP A 174 -9.32 -3.77 -14.20
CA ASP A 174 -10.56 -4.11 -14.90
C ASP A 174 -10.68 -5.62 -15.07
N MET A 175 -9.61 -6.28 -15.45
CA MET A 175 -9.57 -7.73 -15.60
C MET A 175 -9.78 -8.47 -14.26
N LEU A 176 -9.13 -8.02 -13.18
CA LEU A 176 -9.28 -8.64 -11.87
C LEU A 176 -10.70 -8.46 -11.30
N ALA A 177 -11.38 -7.35 -11.64
CA ALA A 177 -12.77 -7.12 -11.26
C ALA A 177 -13.73 -8.14 -11.89
N GLU A 178 -13.42 -8.65 -13.09
CA GLU A 178 -14.19 -9.70 -13.77
C GLU A 178 -13.89 -11.11 -13.23
N VAL A 179 -12.74 -11.30 -12.59
CA VAL A 179 -12.30 -12.59 -12.07
C VAL A 179 -13.01 -12.92 -10.76
N GLN A 180 -13.96 -13.86 -10.80
CA GLN A 180 -14.69 -14.31 -9.61
C GLN A 180 -13.94 -15.41 -8.83
N LYS A 181 -12.64 -15.33 -8.75
CA LYS A 181 -11.74 -16.30 -8.10
C LYS A 181 -10.85 -15.59 -7.10
N PRO A 182 -10.30 -16.29 -6.09
CA PRO A 182 -9.26 -15.71 -5.25
C PRO A 182 -8.05 -15.32 -6.09
N VAL A 183 -7.47 -14.17 -5.76
CA VAL A 183 -6.22 -13.69 -6.36
C VAL A 183 -5.25 -13.36 -5.22
N LEU A 184 -4.07 -13.95 -5.25
CA LEU A 184 -2.99 -13.60 -4.35
C LEU A 184 -1.98 -12.74 -5.11
N PHE A 185 -1.80 -11.51 -4.65
CA PHE A 185 -0.98 -10.50 -5.28
C PHE A 185 0.25 -10.20 -4.41
N VAL A 186 1.43 -10.37 -4.93
CA VAL A 186 2.68 -10.07 -4.23
C VAL A 186 3.29 -8.82 -4.84
N SER A 187 3.61 -7.84 -4.01
CA SER A 187 4.32 -6.63 -4.41
C SER A 187 5.16 -6.06 -3.26
N HIS A 188 6.19 -5.29 -3.62
CA HIS A 188 6.91 -4.40 -2.73
C HIS A 188 6.47 -2.94 -2.92
N ASN A 189 5.59 -2.68 -3.88
CA ASN A 189 5.07 -1.34 -4.18
C ASN A 189 3.71 -1.13 -3.50
N ARG A 190 3.69 -0.25 -2.53
CA ARG A 190 2.50 0.11 -1.76
C ARG A 190 1.36 0.68 -2.60
N ASP A 191 1.70 1.46 -3.64
CA ASP A 191 0.70 2.14 -4.48
C ASP A 191 -0.06 1.15 -5.35
N GLU A 192 0.60 0.08 -5.84
CA GLU A 192 -0.04 -1.03 -6.53
C GLU A 192 -1.05 -1.75 -5.61
N VAL A 193 -0.60 -2.07 -4.39
CA VAL A 193 -1.45 -2.74 -3.38
C VAL A 193 -2.67 -1.89 -3.06
N TYR A 194 -2.47 -0.59 -2.82
CA TYR A 194 -3.57 0.34 -2.52
C TYR A 194 -4.63 0.40 -3.62
N ARG A 195 -4.19 0.39 -4.90
CA ARG A 195 -5.09 0.52 -6.05
C ARG A 195 -5.78 -0.76 -6.48
N LEU A 196 -5.13 -1.92 -6.29
CA LEU A 196 -5.56 -3.19 -6.88
C LEU A 196 -6.13 -4.18 -5.88
N CYS A 197 -5.80 -4.06 -4.59
CA CYS A 197 -6.10 -5.09 -3.61
C CYS A 197 -7.18 -4.65 -2.62
N SER A 198 -8.05 -5.55 -2.24
CA SER A 198 -9.10 -5.30 -1.23
C SER A 198 -8.60 -5.59 0.19
N MET A 199 -7.77 -6.61 0.33
CA MET A 199 -7.19 -7.04 1.59
C MET A 199 -5.67 -7.07 1.47
N VAL A 200 -4.98 -6.83 2.57
CA VAL A 200 -3.52 -6.86 2.64
C VAL A 200 -3.03 -7.44 3.96
N SER A 201 -1.93 -8.15 3.88
CA SER A 201 -1.07 -8.44 5.03
C SER A 201 0.37 -8.10 4.66
N CYS A 202 1.17 -7.73 5.64
CA CYS A 202 2.60 -7.60 5.42
C CYS A 202 3.35 -8.84 5.90
N ILE A 203 4.47 -9.08 5.25
CA ILE A 203 5.42 -10.12 5.66
C ILE A 203 6.77 -9.47 5.95
N ASP A 204 7.32 -9.78 7.11
CA ASP A 204 8.63 -9.33 7.54
C ASP A 204 9.43 -10.50 8.13
N HIS A 205 10.70 -10.60 7.76
CA HIS A 205 11.59 -11.68 8.20
C HIS A 205 10.98 -13.10 8.15
N GLY A 206 10.14 -13.36 7.13
CA GLY A 206 9.49 -14.66 6.93
C GLY A 206 8.23 -14.90 7.74
N LYS A 207 7.78 -13.94 8.53
CA LYS A 207 6.56 -14.03 9.33
C LYS A 207 5.51 -13.06 8.80
N MET A 208 4.27 -13.50 8.81
CA MET A 208 3.13 -12.71 8.34
C MET A 208 2.44 -12.04 9.51
N GLU A 209 2.09 -10.78 9.32
CA GLU A 209 1.33 -9.99 10.28
C GLU A 209 -0.19 -10.11 10.06
N VAL A 210 -0.96 -9.33 10.79
CA VAL A 210 -2.43 -9.34 10.73
C VAL A 210 -2.93 -8.98 9.34
N ILE A 211 -4.01 -9.62 8.91
CA ILE A 211 -4.72 -9.33 7.66
C ILE A 211 -5.73 -8.23 7.92
N GLU A 212 -5.72 -7.20 7.09
CA GLU A 212 -6.60 -6.04 7.21
C GLU A 212 -7.17 -5.65 5.85
N GLU A 213 -8.26 -4.86 5.86
CA GLU A 213 -8.69 -4.16 4.65
C GLU A 213 -7.61 -3.18 4.20
N THR A 214 -7.38 -3.10 2.91
CA THR A 214 -6.29 -2.27 2.35
C THR A 214 -6.40 -0.82 2.79
N LYS A 215 -7.59 -0.23 2.78
CA LYS A 215 -7.77 1.17 3.19
C LYS A 215 -7.41 1.39 4.64
N GLU A 216 -7.83 0.48 5.54
CA GLU A 216 -7.52 0.55 6.97
C GLU A 216 -6.01 0.39 7.21
N PHE A 217 -5.37 -0.61 6.59
CA PHE A 217 -3.92 -0.81 6.66
C PHE A 217 -3.12 0.45 6.29
N PHE A 218 -3.56 1.16 5.25
CA PHE A 218 -2.86 2.38 4.81
C PHE A 218 -3.23 3.61 5.62
N HIS A 219 -4.43 3.68 6.18
CA HIS A 219 -4.86 4.81 6.99
C HIS A 219 -4.38 4.70 8.43
N ASN A 220 -4.58 3.56 9.05
CA ASN A 220 -4.31 3.29 10.47
C ASN A 220 -3.52 1.98 10.67
N PRO A 221 -2.23 1.94 10.26
CA PRO A 221 -1.38 0.77 10.44
C PRO A 221 -1.19 0.48 11.94
N LYS A 222 -1.35 -0.78 12.34
CA LYS A 222 -1.33 -1.18 13.75
C LYS A 222 0.05 -1.59 14.25
N THR A 223 0.95 -1.96 13.34
CA THR A 223 2.29 -2.41 13.69
C THR A 223 3.36 -1.49 13.09
N LYS A 224 4.55 -1.55 13.64
CA LYS A 224 5.70 -0.80 13.14
C LYS A 224 6.01 -1.16 11.68
N THR A 225 6.02 -2.45 11.33
CA THR A 225 6.23 -2.90 9.94
C THR A 225 5.15 -2.37 9.01
N ALA A 226 3.87 -2.47 9.39
CA ALA A 226 2.76 -1.94 8.59
C ALA A 226 2.89 -0.43 8.38
N ALA A 227 3.28 0.33 9.40
CA ALA A 227 3.51 1.78 9.30
C ALA A 227 4.63 2.10 8.32
N VAL A 228 5.78 1.42 8.41
CA VAL A 228 6.90 1.59 7.46
C VAL A 228 6.47 1.29 6.04
N LEU A 229 5.83 0.14 5.82
CA LEU A 229 5.40 -0.30 4.49
C LEU A 229 4.29 0.58 3.92
N SER A 230 3.39 1.12 4.75
CA SER A 230 2.39 2.10 4.32
C SER A 230 2.96 3.51 4.07
N GLY A 231 4.26 3.72 4.35
CA GLY A 231 4.99 4.94 4.01
C GLY A 231 5.19 5.93 5.15
N CYS A 232 4.93 5.55 6.39
CA CYS A 232 5.33 6.34 7.55
C CYS A 232 6.86 6.29 7.70
N LYS A 233 7.51 7.45 7.71
CA LYS A 233 8.97 7.56 7.82
C LYS A 233 9.43 8.02 9.20
N ASN A 234 8.57 8.71 9.93
CA ASN A 234 8.88 9.19 11.28
C ASN A 234 8.29 8.19 12.26
N ILE A 235 9.13 7.36 12.86
CA ILE A 235 8.74 6.37 13.86
C ILE A 235 9.73 6.49 15.02
N SER A 236 9.21 6.46 16.24
CA SER A 236 9.99 6.50 17.48
C SER A 236 9.47 5.46 18.46
N ALA A 237 10.36 4.85 19.22
CA ALA A 237 9.98 4.11 20.41
C ALA A 237 9.33 5.05 21.44
N VAL A 238 8.41 4.54 22.26
CA VAL A 238 7.71 5.36 23.26
C VAL A 238 7.82 4.80 24.68
N GLU A 239 7.73 5.73 25.62
CA GLU A 239 7.46 5.48 27.03
C GLU A 239 6.10 6.14 27.36
N ILE A 240 5.19 5.38 27.95
CA ILE A 240 3.89 5.90 28.39
C ILE A 240 4.12 6.72 29.66
N VAL A 241 3.72 7.98 29.63
CA VAL A 241 3.86 8.90 30.79
C VAL A 241 2.59 8.86 31.64
N ASP A 242 1.41 8.94 30.99
CA ASP A 242 0.09 8.82 31.63
C ASP A 242 -0.96 8.39 30.58
N ASP A 243 -2.25 8.48 30.91
CA ASP A 243 -3.36 8.01 30.08
C ASP A 243 -3.48 8.75 28.72
N HIS A 244 -2.87 9.93 28.59
CA HIS A 244 -2.96 10.77 27.39
C HIS A 244 -1.60 11.25 26.87
N HIS A 245 -0.50 10.94 27.55
CA HIS A 245 0.82 11.41 27.17
C HIS A 245 1.79 10.26 26.95
N ILE A 246 2.47 10.32 25.80
CA ILE A 246 3.57 9.42 25.44
C ILE A 246 4.83 10.24 25.18
N LYS A 247 5.97 9.74 25.65
CA LYS A 247 7.28 10.31 25.36
C LYS A 247 7.90 9.56 24.18
N ALA A 248 8.07 10.25 23.06
CA ALA A 248 8.77 9.72 21.89
C ALA A 248 10.29 9.80 22.16
N LEU A 249 10.90 8.65 22.36
CA LEU A 249 12.27 8.55 22.87
C LEU A 249 13.31 9.06 21.87
N ASP A 250 13.14 8.71 20.57
CA ASP A 250 14.08 9.13 19.54
C ASP A 250 13.99 10.63 19.21
N TRP A 251 12.85 11.25 19.52
CA TRP A 251 12.63 12.68 19.24
C TRP A 251 12.81 13.56 20.48
N GLY A 252 12.78 12.95 21.67
CA GLY A 252 12.95 13.65 22.96
C GLY A 252 11.77 14.56 23.33
N ILE A 253 10.57 14.29 22.81
CA ILE A 253 9.35 15.10 23.02
C ILE A 253 8.23 14.27 23.61
N THR A 254 7.34 14.94 24.35
CA THR A 254 6.10 14.37 24.83
C THR A 254 4.95 14.76 23.90
N LEU A 255 4.13 13.79 23.53
CA LEU A 255 2.98 13.94 22.65
C LEU A 255 1.71 13.69 23.44
N CYS A 256 0.69 14.52 23.18
CA CYS A 256 -0.65 14.32 23.70
C CYS A 256 -1.48 13.54 22.65
N VAL A 257 -2.14 12.48 23.08
CA VAL A 257 -2.98 11.61 22.26
C VAL A 257 -4.31 11.33 22.96
N PRO A 258 -5.40 11.07 22.22
CA PRO A 258 -6.73 10.90 22.83
C PRO A 258 -6.82 9.67 23.74
N GLU A 259 -6.22 8.56 23.35
CA GLU A 259 -6.26 7.27 24.04
C GLU A 259 -4.99 6.48 23.71
N ILE A 260 -4.43 5.77 24.68
CA ILE A 260 -3.22 4.98 24.52
C ILE A 260 -3.55 3.51 24.75
N PRO A 261 -3.54 2.65 23.70
CA PRO A 261 -3.66 1.21 23.85
C PRO A 261 -2.53 0.66 24.76
N GLU A 262 -2.84 -0.29 25.65
CA GLU A 262 -1.89 -0.86 26.62
C GLU A 262 -0.63 -1.47 25.98
N ASP A 263 -0.75 -1.96 24.73
CA ASP A 263 0.32 -2.61 23.98
C ASP A 263 1.07 -1.66 23.02
N THR A 264 0.92 -0.35 23.19
CA THR A 264 1.64 0.67 22.40
C THR A 264 3.14 0.65 22.73
N LYS A 265 3.98 0.46 21.71
CA LYS A 265 5.46 0.40 21.83
C LYS A 265 6.17 1.45 20.98
N ALA A 266 5.51 1.97 19.98
CA ALA A 266 6.06 3.00 19.11
C ALA A 266 5.00 4.01 18.70
N VAL A 267 5.45 5.18 18.22
CA VAL A 267 4.62 6.22 17.64
C VAL A 267 5.10 6.51 16.23
N GLY A 268 4.15 6.76 15.34
CA GLY A 268 4.42 7.14 13.95
C GLY A 268 3.75 8.46 13.59
N ILE A 269 4.42 9.30 12.79
CA ILE A 269 3.85 10.52 12.23
C ILE A 269 4.16 10.56 10.74
N ARG A 270 3.14 10.72 9.89
CA ARG A 270 3.35 10.83 8.45
C ARG A 270 3.97 12.17 8.10
N ALA A 271 4.88 12.19 7.12
CA ALA A 271 5.59 13.41 6.75
C ALA A 271 4.68 14.57 6.30
N HIS A 272 3.49 14.27 5.78
CA HIS A 272 2.49 15.27 5.36
C HIS A 272 1.53 15.69 6.47
N SER A 273 1.57 15.06 7.63
CA SER A 273 0.73 15.45 8.78
C SER A 273 1.29 16.66 9.56
N PHE A 274 2.52 17.06 9.29
CA PHE A 274 3.09 18.28 9.88
C PHE A 274 2.61 19.52 9.16
N TYR A 275 2.31 20.57 9.92
CA TYR A 275 1.97 21.91 9.42
C TYR A 275 2.66 22.99 10.24
N PRO A 276 2.95 24.19 9.66
CA PRO A 276 3.54 25.29 10.41
C PRO A 276 2.63 25.79 11.55
N GLU A 277 3.18 25.96 12.74
CA GLU A 277 2.44 26.41 13.92
C GLU A 277 1.72 27.77 13.73
N ASP A 278 2.39 28.71 13.03
CA ASP A 278 1.85 30.07 12.78
C ASP A 278 0.87 30.15 11.62
N THR A 279 0.64 29.07 10.90
CA THR A 279 -0.37 29.09 9.86
C THR A 279 -1.74 29.07 10.51
N LYS A 280 -2.32 30.25 10.71
CA LYS A 280 -3.80 30.39 10.71
C LYS A 280 -4.24 29.52 9.54
N ALA A 281 -5.02 28.48 9.80
CA ALA A 281 -5.46 27.55 8.77
C ALA A 281 -5.95 28.35 7.57
N VAL A 282 -5.11 28.53 6.57
CA VAL A 282 -5.51 29.02 5.29
C VAL A 282 -6.19 27.81 4.69
N SER A 283 -7.49 27.68 4.97
CA SER A 283 -8.32 26.86 4.14
C SER A 283 -8.22 27.46 2.75
N ILE A 284 -7.35 26.89 1.92
CA ILE A 284 -7.33 27.17 0.50
C ILE A 284 -8.67 26.62 0.01
N ARG A 285 -9.68 27.51 -0.02
CA ARG A 285 -10.96 27.17 -0.60
C ARG A 285 -10.68 26.84 -2.06
N ALA A 286 -11.05 25.64 -2.47
CA ALA A 286 -10.98 25.20 -3.86
C ALA A 286 -11.70 26.13 -4.86
N HIS A 287 -12.44 27.13 -4.37
CA HIS A 287 -13.16 28.15 -5.16
C HIS A 287 -12.28 29.15 -5.91
N SER A 288 -10.97 29.22 -5.64
CA SER A 288 -10.08 30.16 -6.34
C SER A 288 -9.50 29.63 -7.66
N PHE A 289 -9.84 28.42 -8.09
CA PHE A 289 -9.18 27.77 -9.23
C PHE A 289 -10.09 27.51 -10.46
N TYR A 290 -11.30 28.03 -10.52
CA TYR A 290 -12.13 27.97 -11.72
C TYR A 290 -12.38 29.37 -12.29
N PRO A 291 -11.55 29.86 -13.22
CA PRO A 291 -11.99 30.90 -14.14
C PRO A 291 -13.03 30.27 -15.06
N GLU A 292 -14.17 30.91 -15.23
CA GLU A 292 -15.32 30.40 -16.01
C GLU A 292 -15.02 30.06 -17.51
N ASP A 293 -13.82 30.35 -18.01
CA ASP A 293 -13.44 30.20 -19.41
C ASP A 293 -12.35 29.14 -19.72
N THR A 294 -11.96 28.27 -18.78
CA THR A 294 -10.90 27.31 -19.04
C THR A 294 -11.42 25.98 -19.54
N LYS A 295 -11.14 25.65 -20.83
CA LYS A 295 -11.60 24.42 -21.50
C LYS A 295 -10.88 23.12 -21.08
N ALA A 296 -9.78 23.17 -20.36
CA ALA A 296 -9.13 22.03 -19.70
C ALA A 296 -8.11 22.50 -18.65
N VAL A 297 -8.17 21.96 -17.46
CA VAL A 297 -7.16 22.13 -16.41
C VAL A 297 -6.60 20.75 -16.04
N GLY A 298 -5.32 20.54 -16.28
CA GLY A 298 -4.62 19.34 -15.80
C GLY A 298 -4.32 19.49 -14.32
N ILE A 299 -5.11 18.82 -13.47
CA ILE A 299 -4.87 18.80 -12.02
C ILE A 299 -4.14 17.49 -11.68
N ARG A 300 -3.02 17.58 -10.96
CA ARG A 300 -2.27 16.41 -10.54
C ARG A 300 -2.98 15.72 -9.36
N ALA A 301 -3.01 14.39 -9.36
CA ALA A 301 -3.78 13.58 -8.41
C ALA A 301 -3.47 13.87 -6.92
N HIS A 302 -2.24 14.32 -6.59
CA HIS A 302 -1.85 14.66 -5.22
C HIS A 302 -2.31 16.05 -4.75
N SER A 303 -2.97 16.83 -5.60
CA SER A 303 -3.57 18.13 -5.25
C SER A 303 -5.02 18.01 -4.75
N PHE A 304 -5.58 16.80 -4.72
CA PHE A 304 -6.91 16.56 -4.17
C PHE A 304 -6.81 16.13 -2.71
N TYR A 305 -7.23 17.00 -1.81
CA TYR A 305 -7.59 16.60 -0.45
C TYR A 305 -9.11 16.37 -0.39
N PRO A 306 -9.59 15.28 0.22
CA PRO A 306 -11.01 15.13 0.45
C PRO A 306 -11.48 16.25 1.38
N VAL A 307 -12.40 17.07 0.91
CA VAL A 307 -13.12 18.03 1.75
C VAL A 307 -14.30 17.28 2.34
N ASP A 308 -14.37 17.18 3.67
CA ASP A 308 -15.52 16.60 4.36
C ASP A 308 -16.80 17.32 3.94
N ALA A 309 -17.82 16.53 3.60
CA ALA A 309 -19.11 17.01 3.11
C ALA A 309 -19.87 17.91 4.12
N GLU A 310 -19.38 18.04 5.35
CA GLU A 310 -19.96 18.88 6.42
C GLU A 310 -19.58 20.36 6.32
N GLN A 311 -18.67 20.74 5.42
CA GLN A 311 -18.25 22.15 5.27
C GLN A 311 -18.95 22.91 4.12
N ILE A 312 -20.06 22.42 3.61
CA ILE A 312 -20.88 23.13 2.62
C ILE A 312 -21.73 24.17 3.36
N PRO A 313 -21.63 25.48 3.05
CA PRO A 313 -22.47 26.50 3.70
C PRO A 313 -23.93 26.25 3.36
N GLY A 314 -24.76 25.97 4.37
CA GLY A 314 -26.22 25.80 4.25
C GLY A 314 -26.81 24.64 5.06
N ARG A 315 -26.02 23.88 5.83
CA ARG A 315 -26.56 22.97 6.85
C ARG A 315 -26.14 23.43 8.24
N GLU A 316 -27.06 24.01 8.97
CA GLU A 316 -26.92 24.16 10.42
C GLU A 316 -26.99 22.77 11.06
N SER A 317 -25.82 22.20 11.45
CA SER A 317 -25.76 21.11 12.42
C SER A 317 -25.41 21.73 13.78
N ALA A 318 -26.21 21.44 14.79
CA ALA A 318 -25.97 21.85 16.16
C ALA A 318 -24.64 21.17 16.63
N ALA A 319 -23.57 21.96 16.67
CA ALA A 319 -22.31 21.53 17.27
C ALA A 319 -22.46 21.62 18.79
N ASP A 320 -22.03 20.56 19.44
CA ASP A 320 -21.93 20.45 20.90
C ASP A 320 -20.95 21.52 21.42
N GLU A 321 -21.49 22.60 21.99
CA GLU A 321 -20.73 23.76 22.49
C GLU A 321 -19.93 23.49 23.76
N SER A 322 -19.89 22.24 24.27
CA SER A 322 -19.35 21.92 25.60
C SER A 322 -17.82 21.75 25.68
N ARG A 323 -17.09 21.85 24.55
CA ARG A 323 -15.64 21.57 24.52
C ARG A 323 -14.72 22.66 23.95
N VAL A 324 -15.22 23.86 23.71
CA VAL A 324 -14.42 24.95 23.14
C VAL A 324 -14.38 26.14 24.08
N SER A 325 -13.21 26.47 24.64
CA SER A 325 -13.04 27.72 25.37
C SER A 325 -12.89 28.88 24.38
N VAL A 326 -13.81 29.83 24.42
CA VAL A 326 -13.78 31.05 23.59
C VAL A 326 -12.99 32.13 24.31
N ILE A 327 -11.87 32.55 23.76
CA ILE A 327 -11.17 33.75 24.25
C ILE A 327 -11.52 34.91 23.30
N GLN A 328 -12.17 35.95 23.84
CA GLN A 328 -12.39 37.21 23.11
C GLN A 328 -11.15 38.08 23.24
N ASP A 329 -10.48 38.37 22.10
CA ASP A 329 -9.52 39.46 22.07
C ASP A 329 -10.22 40.79 21.79
N GLY A 330 -9.56 41.89 22.13
CA GLY A 330 -10.15 43.27 22.04
C GLY A 330 -10.52 43.71 20.62
N THR A 331 -10.44 42.84 19.58
CA THR A 331 -10.74 43.13 18.17
C THR A 331 -12.05 42.53 17.68
N GLY A 332 -12.80 41.86 18.57
CA GLY A 332 -14.13 41.30 18.25
C GLY A 332 -14.13 39.99 17.45
N PHE A 333 -12.95 39.37 17.17
CA PHE A 333 -12.87 38.07 16.55
C PHE A 333 -12.84 36.97 17.61
N LYS A 334 -13.73 35.98 17.51
CA LYS A 334 -13.72 34.80 18.36
C LYS A 334 -12.55 33.90 17.93
N LYS A 335 -11.50 33.78 18.76
CA LYS A 335 -10.43 32.82 18.59
C LYS A 335 -10.86 31.50 19.24
N TYR A 336 -11.06 30.48 18.46
CA TYR A 336 -11.28 29.13 18.98
C TYR A 336 -9.92 28.52 19.28
N ARG A 337 -9.61 28.30 20.55
CA ARG A 337 -8.42 27.58 21.01
C ARG A 337 -8.83 26.16 21.35
N ASN A 338 -8.35 25.18 20.59
CA ASN A 338 -8.51 23.79 20.95
C ASN A 338 -7.31 23.40 21.85
N PRO A 339 -7.52 23.12 23.15
CA PRO A 339 -6.42 22.89 24.09
C PRO A 339 -5.51 21.70 23.73
N VAL A 340 -5.98 20.77 22.89
CA VAL A 340 -5.23 19.59 22.45
C VAL A 340 -4.12 19.92 21.43
N HIS A 341 -4.16 21.10 20.80
CA HIS A 341 -3.18 21.47 19.75
C HIS A 341 -1.86 22.05 20.29
N GLU A 342 -1.80 22.57 21.50
CA GLU A 342 -0.60 23.24 22.02
C GLU A 342 0.50 22.24 22.44
N GLU A 343 0.16 20.96 22.66
CA GLU A 343 1.10 19.97 23.22
C GLU A 343 1.89 19.20 22.15
N ASN A 344 1.42 19.18 20.88
CA ASN A 344 2.10 18.47 19.80
C ASN A 344 2.91 19.42 18.90
N ILE A 345 3.68 20.32 19.51
CA ILE A 345 4.51 21.30 18.82
C ILE A 345 5.96 20.83 18.77
N PHE A 346 6.52 20.84 17.57
CA PHE A 346 7.89 20.46 17.27
C PHE A 346 8.69 21.72 16.94
N LYS A 347 9.50 22.22 17.86
CA LYS A 347 10.47 23.29 17.56
C LYS A 347 11.50 22.76 16.57
N ILE A 348 11.95 23.61 15.65
CA ILE A 348 12.98 23.28 14.67
C ILE A 348 14.30 23.91 15.10
N GLU A 349 15.24 23.09 15.59
CA GLU A 349 16.59 23.56 15.92
C GLU A 349 17.53 23.45 14.71
N GLU A 350 17.43 22.35 13.97
CA GLU A 350 18.19 22.15 12.73
C GLU A 350 17.29 21.60 11.63
N SER A 351 17.59 21.98 10.39
CA SER A 351 16.85 21.52 9.23
C SER A 351 17.74 21.35 8.00
N ARG A 352 17.33 20.47 7.09
CA ARG A 352 17.93 20.24 5.78
C ARG A 352 16.82 20.17 4.74
N ILE A 353 16.98 20.86 3.63
CA ILE A 353 15.99 20.91 2.56
C ILE A 353 16.55 20.16 1.35
N ILE A 354 15.73 19.28 0.78
CA ILE A 354 15.96 18.66 -0.52
C ILE A 354 14.79 19.06 -1.42
N GLU A 355 15.12 19.69 -2.53
CA GLU A 355 14.13 20.10 -3.51
C GLU A 355 13.88 18.99 -4.53
N ASP A 356 12.63 18.51 -4.57
CA ASP A 356 12.14 17.66 -5.65
C ASP A 356 11.30 18.47 -6.66
N PRO A 357 11.05 17.96 -7.86
CA PRO A 357 10.33 18.73 -8.89
C PRO A 357 8.96 19.26 -8.47
N PHE A 358 8.29 18.61 -7.51
CA PHE A 358 6.90 18.90 -7.13
C PHE A 358 6.69 19.12 -5.64
N GLU A 359 7.65 18.78 -4.81
CA GLU A 359 7.57 18.90 -3.36
C GLU A 359 8.92 19.31 -2.75
N TRP A 360 8.84 19.87 -1.55
CA TRP A 360 9.99 20.08 -0.69
C TRP A 360 10.05 18.92 0.32
N ASN A 361 11.17 18.23 0.37
CA ASN A 361 11.47 17.25 1.40
C ASN A 361 12.36 17.91 2.44
N ILE A 362 11.80 18.15 3.62
CA ILE A 362 12.49 18.84 4.71
C ILE A 362 12.77 17.81 5.80
N SER A 363 14.04 17.62 6.11
CA SER A 363 14.45 16.91 7.31
C SER A 363 14.69 17.92 8.40
N PHE A 364 14.10 17.73 9.57
CA PHE A 364 14.30 18.61 10.73
C PHE A 364 14.50 17.82 12.00
N ARG A 365 15.04 18.45 13.04
CA ARG A 365 15.13 17.86 14.37
C ARG A 365 14.83 18.89 15.46
N PRO A 366 14.13 18.50 16.52
CA PRO A 366 13.74 19.38 17.61
C PRO A 366 14.89 19.82 18.52
N SER A 367 15.95 19.00 18.60
CA SER A 367 17.18 19.31 19.33
C SER A 367 18.39 18.64 18.67
N LYS A 368 19.61 19.00 19.04
CA LYS A 368 20.84 18.38 18.52
C LYS A 368 20.96 16.89 18.87
N GLU A 369 20.34 16.46 19.94
CA GLU A 369 20.36 15.08 20.44
C GLU A 369 19.20 14.26 19.88
N SER A 370 18.19 14.89 19.27
CA SER A 370 17.00 14.23 18.72
C SER A 370 17.26 13.60 17.35
N GLY A 371 16.53 12.54 17.05
CA GLY A 371 16.45 11.93 15.72
C GLY A 371 15.85 12.88 14.67
N TRP A 372 16.16 12.63 13.41
CA TRP A 372 15.63 13.41 12.29
C TRP A 372 14.20 13.02 11.97
N LEU A 373 13.35 14.02 11.78
CA LEU A 373 11.98 13.91 11.32
C LEU A 373 11.87 14.37 9.86
N GLN A 374 10.94 13.81 9.12
CA GLN A 374 10.67 14.14 7.72
C GLN A 374 9.37 14.93 7.60
N TRP A 375 9.42 16.05 6.92
CA TRP A 375 8.27 16.86 6.57
C TRP A 375 8.22 17.06 5.06
N LYS A 376 7.04 16.96 4.45
CA LYS A 376 6.82 17.12 3.03
C LYS A 376 5.83 18.23 2.74
N ILE A 377 6.21 19.13 1.84
CA ILE A 377 5.35 20.23 1.39
C ILE A 377 5.25 20.17 -0.14
N ALA A 378 4.02 20.17 -0.66
CA ALA A 378 3.78 20.30 -2.10
C ALA A 378 4.16 21.72 -2.57
N LYS A 379 4.82 21.85 -3.73
CA LYS A 379 5.10 23.16 -4.35
C LYS A 379 3.81 23.74 -4.93
N THR A 380 3.36 24.83 -4.36
CA THR A 380 2.28 25.66 -4.88
C THR A 380 2.89 26.76 -5.73
N GLY A 381 2.87 26.68 -7.03
CA GLY A 381 3.58 27.47 -8.06
C GLY A 381 3.80 29.00 -7.89
N GLN A 382 3.66 29.57 -6.70
CA GLN A 382 3.85 30.98 -6.36
C GLN A 382 4.93 31.24 -5.31
N GLU A 383 5.70 30.23 -4.88
CA GLU A 383 6.69 30.41 -3.83
C GLU A 383 8.07 30.79 -4.39
N ASN A 384 8.64 31.87 -3.84
CA ASN A 384 10.05 32.19 -3.99
C ASN A 384 10.89 31.00 -3.57
N SER A 385 11.98 30.76 -4.28
CA SER A 385 12.90 29.62 -4.21
C SER A 385 13.60 29.36 -2.86
N SER A 386 13.12 29.97 -1.78
CA SER A 386 13.55 29.74 -0.40
C SER A 386 12.41 30.09 0.54
N GLY A 387 11.37 29.23 0.58
CA GLY A 387 10.30 29.36 1.57
C GLY A 387 10.92 29.35 2.98
N PRO A 388 10.58 30.29 3.88
CA PRO A 388 11.11 30.28 5.22
C PRO A 388 10.66 29.01 5.93
N ILE A 389 11.62 28.24 6.45
CA ILE A 389 11.31 27.14 7.36
C ILE A 389 10.71 27.81 8.61
N PRO A 390 9.51 27.41 9.04
CA PRO A 390 8.91 27.99 10.23
C PRO A 390 9.72 27.62 11.47
N PRO A 391 9.64 28.37 12.55
CA PRO A 391 10.36 28.08 13.78
C PRO A 391 9.84 26.80 14.48
N ALA A 392 8.59 26.42 14.19
CA ALA A 392 7.97 25.23 14.73
C ALA A 392 6.92 24.64 13.78
N LEU A 393 6.67 23.34 13.92
CA LEU A 393 5.63 22.59 13.27
C LEU A 393 4.66 22.03 14.29
N ALA A 394 3.40 21.86 13.91
CA ALA A 394 2.40 21.22 14.73
C ALA A 394 1.87 19.94 14.04
N VAL A 395 1.36 19.02 14.84
CA VAL A 395 0.68 17.79 14.40
C VAL A 395 -0.59 17.62 15.22
N LYS A 396 -1.69 17.30 14.57
CA LYS A 396 -2.93 16.96 15.26
C LYS A 396 -2.80 15.63 15.99
N ALA A 397 -3.42 15.52 17.15
CA ALA A 397 -3.42 14.29 17.94
C ALA A 397 -3.99 13.08 17.17
N GLU A 398 -4.98 13.31 16.31
CA GLU A 398 -5.60 12.29 15.45
C GLU A 398 -4.68 11.78 14.32
N ASP A 399 -3.67 12.55 13.93
CA ASP A 399 -2.68 12.18 12.90
C ASP A 399 -1.48 11.39 13.48
N ILE A 400 -1.49 11.15 14.79
CA ILE A 400 -0.46 10.38 15.49
C ILE A 400 -0.83 8.90 15.48
N LEU A 401 0.02 8.09 14.89
CA LEU A 401 -0.15 6.64 14.82
C LEU A 401 0.44 5.99 16.09
N LEU A 402 -0.38 5.24 16.81
CA LEU A 402 0.05 4.44 17.97
C LEU A 402 0.29 3.00 17.49
N LEU A 403 1.53 2.54 17.63
CA LEU A 403 2.00 1.31 17.00
C LEU A 403 2.39 0.28 18.06
N LYS A 404 2.04 -0.98 17.80
CA LYS A 404 2.52 -2.14 18.54
C LYS A 404 3.87 -2.60 17.98
N ASP A 405 4.59 -3.40 18.77
CA ASP A 405 5.68 -4.18 18.21
C ASP A 405 5.16 -5.17 17.15
N ASN A 406 6.06 -5.63 16.32
CA ASN A 406 5.74 -6.63 15.33
C ASN A 406 5.23 -7.90 16.02
N ALA A 407 4.30 -8.61 15.40
CA ALA A 407 3.57 -9.76 15.97
C ALA A 407 4.47 -10.93 16.46
N TYR A 408 5.79 -10.79 16.45
CA TYR A 408 6.77 -11.83 16.78
C TYR A 408 8.00 -11.33 17.58
N GLU A 409 7.94 -10.12 18.11
CA GLU A 409 8.78 -9.68 19.23
C GLU A 409 8.03 -9.86 20.54
#